data_869700f4cde25916bb187925595aea95
#
_entry.id   869700f4cde25916bb187925595aea95
#
_cell.length_a   1.000
_cell.length_b   1.000
_cell.length_c   1.000
_cell.angle_alpha   90.00
_cell.angle_beta   90.00
_cell.angle_gamma   90.00
#
_symmetry.space_group_name_H-M   'P 1'
#
loop_
_entity.id
_entity.type
_entity.pdbx_description
1 polymer ?
#
loop_
_entity_poly.entity_id
_entity_poly.type
_entity_poly.pdbx_seq_one_letter_code
_entity_poly.pdbx_strand_id
1 'polypeptide(L)'
;MKPRSHPMTSAQKHPCRVLFIDHTAQLGGGEVALLRLTQAFDRSRVAPHVLLFSDGPLHAKLEQAQVPVELFKLNTQLVDMRKDASGVRALLKPNRLGAVLSSIGRLARLLRTKRFDVVHTNSLKADLIGGFAARLAHIPLIWHIRDRIEPDYLPKNTVRFIRLLARSLPTFIVANSCATLQTLHLPKQKPTDVIYSGIPDDWVLPPYPLPPLREKSCARIGLMGRIARWKGQHIFLAAAEKVQQSYPQTQFEIIGSALFGDQPYFEELQGELARRNLGERVVFRGFQEDTKAVVSGLDILVHASIIPEPLGQVVLEGMALGRAVVATAGGGVLEVMVPNQTGLLVPMGDANAMAEAIMRLLSDPSLAQAMGEQARRHVQEHFTVSAMAERATAIYQRITQT
;
A
#
# COMPACT_ATOMS: atom_id res chain seq x y z
N MET A 1 -46.32 -24.02 -12.51
CA MET A 1 -45.76 -22.71 -12.15
C MET A 1 -44.46 -22.51 -12.90
N LYS A 2 -44.43 -21.62 -13.90
CA LYS A 2 -43.20 -21.27 -14.65
C LYS A 2 -42.34 -20.37 -13.78
N PRO A 3 -40.99 -20.54 -13.71
CA PRO A 3 -40.12 -19.62 -12.99
C PRO A 3 -40.12 -18.27 -13.71
N ARG A 4 -40.36 -17.21 -12.94
CA ARG A 4 -40.25 -15.82 -13.42
C ARG A 4 -38.78 -15.55 -13.68
N SER A 5 -38.40 -15.33 -14.93
CA SER A 5 -37.13 -14.76 -15.34
C SER A 5 -37.06 -13.32 -14.79
N HIS A 6 -36.07 -13.06 -13.92
CA HIS A 6 -35.73 -11.69 -13.56
C HIS A 6 -35.18 -10.99 -14.81
N PRO A 7 -35.60 -9.75 -15.10
CA PRO A 7 -35.04 -9.01 -16.22
C PRO A 7 -33.56 -8.74 -15.92
N MET A 8 -32.70 -9.14 -16.85
CA MET A 8 -31.28 -8.70 -16.85
C MET A 8 -31.28 -7.17 -16.88
N THR A 9 -30.68 -6.58 -15.85
CA THR A 9 -30.45 -5.14 -15.76
C THR A 9 -29.78 -4.64 -17.03
N SER A 10 -30.28 -3.52 -17.56
CA SER A 10 -29.80 -2.87 -18.78
C SER A 10 -28.28 -2.75 -18.78
N ALA A 11 -27.63 -3.42 -19.74
CA ALA A 11 -26.20 -3.30 -19.96
C ALA A 11 -25.84 -1.80 -20.13
N GLN A 12 -24.93 -1.28 -19.34
CA GLN A 12 -24.32 0.04 -19.57
C GLN A 12 -23.77 0.07 -21.00
N LYS A 13 -24.28 0.96 -21.82
CA LYS A 13 -23.87 1.09 -23.24
C LYS A 13 -22.41 1.50 -23.43
N HIS A 14 -21.74 2.00 -22.38
CA HIS A 14 -20.35 2.49 -22.41
C HIS A 14 -19.62 2.14 -21.10
N PRO A 15 -18.29 1.93 -21.13
CA PRO A 15 -17.50 1.68 -19.93
C PRO A 15 -17.58 2.88 -18.98
N CYS A 16 -17.62 2.60 -17.67
CA CYS A 16 -17.59 3.63 -16.64
C CYS A 16 -16.24 4.38 -16.70
N ARG A 17 -16.28 5.69 -16.92
CA ARG A 17 -15.09 6.54 -17.04
C ARG A 17 -14.66 7.02 -15.64
N VAL A 18 -13.61 6.44 -15.11
CA VAL A 18 -13.11 6.74 -13.76
C VAL A 18 -11.83 7.57 -13.84
N LEU A 19 -11.85 8.76 -13.22
CA LEU A 19 -10.63 9.55 -13.03
C LEU A 19 -10.00 9.23 -11.69
N PHE A 20 -8.83 8.63 -11.71
CA PHE A 20 -7.97 8.49 -10.54
C PHE A 20 -7.12 9.74 -10.36
N ILE A 21 -7.05 10.25 -9.13
CA ILE A 21 -6.21 11.42 -8.81
C ILE A 21 -5.19 11.03 -7.76
N ASP A 22 -3.90 11.25 -8.06
CA ASP A 22 -2.83 11.13 -7.09
C ASP A 22 -1.98 12.41 -7.01
N HIS A 23 -1.42 12.67 -5.83
CA HIS A 23 -0.65 13.88 -5.59
C HIS A 23 0.83 13.75 -5.99
N THR A 24 1.30 12.54 -6.21
CA THR A 24 2.71 12.24 -6.52
C THR A 24 2.82 11.22 -7.65
N ALA A 25 3.96 11.25 -8.34
CA ALA A 25 4.35 10.22 -9.29
C ALA A 25 5.57 9.41 -8.81
N GLN A 26 5.97 9.55 -7.54
CA GLN A 26 6.98 8.69 -6.93
C GLN A 26 6.37 7.33 -6.60
N LEU A 27 7.15 6.25 -6.74
CA LEU A 27 6.67 4.91 -6.47
C LEU A 27 6.72 4.60 -4.97
N GLY A 28 5.55 4.54 -4.35
CA GLY A 28 5.31 3.99 -3.03
C GLY A 28 4.26 2.88 -3.09
N GLY A 29 3.90 2.28 -1.97
CA GLY A 29 2.92 1.19 -1.92
C GLY A 29 1.54 1.59 -2.47
N GLY A 30 1.10 2.82 -2.24
CA GLY A 30 -0.17 3.35 -2.75
C GLY A 30 -0.16 3.55 -4.26
N GLU A 31 0.93 4.06 -4.80
CA GLU A 31 1.12 4.35 -6.22
C GLU A 31 1.30 3.05 -7.03
N VAL A 32 2.03 2.07 -6.49
CA VAL A 32 2.14 0.73 -7.09
C VAL A 32 0.77 0.04 -7.11
N ALA A 33 -0.02 0.15 -6.04
CA ALA A 33 -1.37 -0.41 -6.01
C ALA A 33 -2.32 0.30 -7.00
N LEU A 34 -2.18 1.61 -7.20
CA LEU A 34 -2.91 2.36 -8.24
C LEU A 34 -2.55 1.87 -9.65
N LEU A 35 -1.26 1.73 -9.94
CA LEU A 35 -0.79 1.21 -11.22
C LEU A 35 -1.36 -0.19 -11.49
N ARG A 36 -1.21 -1.11 -10.55
CA ARG A 36 -1.73 -2.48 -10.62
C ARG A 36 -3.25 -2.49 -10.85
N LEU A 37 -4.01 -1.69 -10.11
CA LEU A 37 -5.45 -1.58 -10.25
C LEU A 37 -5.86 -1.08 -11.64
N THR A 38 -5.22 -0.01 -12.12
CA THR A 38 -5.56 0.59 -13.42
C THR A 38 -5.20 -0.30 -14.60
N GLN A 39 -4.20 -1.17 -14.47
CA GLN A 39 -3.85 -2.18 -15.47
C GLN A 39 -4.85 -3.34 -15.53
N ALA A 40 -5.42 -3.73 -14.40
CA ALA A 40 -6.25 -4.93 -14.27
C ALA A 40 -7.72 -4.74 -14.67
N PHE A 41 -8.20 -3.53 -14.90
CA PHE A 41 -9.58 -3.33 -15.30
C PHE A 41 -9.89 -3.91 -16.68
N ASP A 42 -11.02 -4.61 -16.76
CA ASP A 42 -11.69 -4.88 -18.04
C ASP A 42 -12.12 -3.54 -18.67
N ARG A 43 -11.45 -3.17 -19.77
CA ARG A 43 -11.68 -1.89 -20.48
C ARG A 43 -13.08 -1.76 -21.07
N SER A 44 -13.81 -2.87 -21.26
CA SER A 44 -15.19 -2.85 -21.67
C SER A 44 -16.14 -2.39 -20.55
N ARG A 45 -15.72 -2.53 -19.29
CA ARG A 45 -16.51 -2.17 -18.09
C ARG A 45 -16.04 -0.89 -17.42
N VAL A 46 -14.71 -0.66 -17.35
CA VAL A 46 -14.10 0.51 -16.70
C VAL A 46 -13.04 1.11 -17.62
N ALA A 47 -13.17 2.40 -17.91
CA ALA A 47 -12.18 3.20 -18.63
C ALA A 47 -11.40 4.09 -17.63
N PRO A 48 -10.28 3.63 -17.07
CA PRO A 48 -9.51 4.41 -16.13
C PRO A 48 -8.73 5.51 -16.85
N HIS A 49 -8.65 6.66 -16.21
CA HIS A 49 -7.77 7.79 -16.52
C HIS A 49 -7.04 8.16 -15.24
N VAL A 50 -5.80 8.60 -15.33
CA VAL A 50 -5.03 9.04 -14.15
C VAL A 50 -4.64 10.50 -14.30
N LEU A 51 -4.77 11.25 -13.23
CA LEU A 51 -4.32 12.64 -13.14
C LEU A 51 -3.34 12.76 -11.98
N LEU A 52 -2.11 13.18 -12.28
CA LEU A 52 -1.03 13.33 -11.31
C LEU A 52 -0.72 14.82 -11.09
N PHE A 53 -0.43 15.18 -9.83
CA PHE A 53 -0.04 16.57 -9.51
C PHE A 53 1.45 16.83 -9.67
N SER A 54 2.26 15.80 -9.86
CA SER A 54 3.69 15.89 -10.15
C SER A 54 4.12 14.82 -11.15
N ASP A 55 5.23 15.05 -11.83
CA ASP A 55 5.84 14.07 -12.71
C ASP A 55 6.79 13.13 -11.96
N GLY A 56 7.05 11.94 -12.55
CA GLY A 56 7.94 10.94 -11.98
C GLY A 56 7.75 9.52 -12.53
N PRO A 57 8.37 8.52 -11.90
CA PRO A 57 8.38 7.14 -12.40
C PRO A 57 6.99 6.51 -12.61
N LEU A 58 5.99 6.85 -11.79
CA LEU A 58 4.62 6.35 -11.98
C LEU A 58 4.02 6.82 -13.30
N HIS A 59 4.28 8.07 -13.72
CA HIS A 59 3.80 8.61 -15.00
C HIS A 59 4.27 7.73 -16.16
N ALA A 60 5.59 7.50 -16.26
CA ALA A 60 6.16 6.66 -17.31
C ALA A 60 5.60 5.22 -17.29
N LYS A 61 5.41 4.62 -16.11
CA LYS A 61 4.83 3.28 -16.00
C LYS A 61 3.35 3.22 -16.41
N LEU A 62 2.57 4.26 -16.16
CA LEU A 62 1.18 4.36 -16.62
C LEU A 62 1.12 4.50 -18.16
N GLU A 63 2.00 5.30 -18.76
CA GLU A 63 2.10 5.42 -20.23
C GLU A 63 2.46 4.07 -20.86
N GLN A 64 3.49 3.38 -20.34
CA GLN A 64 3.89 2.03 -20.77
C GLN A 64 2.74 1.02 -20.67
N ALA A 65 1.91 1.15 -19.63
CA ALA A 65 0.71 0.33 -19.43
C ALA A 65 -0.49 0.77 -20.29
N GLN A 66 -0.33 1.75 -21.16
CA GLN A 66 -1.41 2.32 -22.00
C GLN A 66 -2.62 2.81 -21.16
N VAL A 67 -2.35 3.31 -19.95
CA VAL A 67 -3.33 3.99 -19.11
C VAL A 67 -3.26 5.48 -19.42
N PRO A 68 -4.35 6.11 -19.90
CA PRO A 68 -4.37 7.55 -20.13
C PRO A 68 -3.98 8.31 -18.86
N VAL A 69 -2.91 9.10 -18.92
CA VAL A 69 -2.39 9.86 -17.77
C VAL A 69 -2.19 11.32 -18.15
N GLU A 70 -2.50 12.22 -17.22
CA GLU A 70 -2.35 13.66 -17.41
C GLU A 70 -1.64 14.29 -16.21
N LEU A 71 -0.78 15.27 -16.47
CA LEU A 71 -0.16 16.08 -15.44
C LEU A 71 -0.98 17.34 -15.17
N PHE A 72 -1.43 17.49 -13.94
CA PHE A 72 -2.09 18.71 -13.48
C PHE A 72 -1.17 19.48 -12.53
N LYS A 73 -0.46 20.45 -13.08
CA LYS A 73 0.48 21.28 -12.28
C LYS A 73 -0.29 22.11 -11.27
N LEU A 74 -0.08 21.79 -9.99
CA LEU A 74 -0.48 22.64 -8.89
C LEU A 74 0.42 23.89 -8.87
N ASN A 75 -0.08 24.98 -8.27
CA ASN A 75 0.76 26.14 -8.01
C ASN A 75 1.95 25.72 -7.14
N THR A 76 3.17 26.14 -7.49
CA THR A 76 4.45 25.72 -6.85
C THR A 76 4.45 25.84 -5.32
N GLN A 77 3.70 26.78 -4.76
CA GLN A 77 3.55 26.94 -3.31
C GLN A 77 2.85 25.76 -2.59
N LEU A 78 2.22 24.83 -3.35
CA LEU A 78 1.47 23.68 -2.81
C LEU A 78 2.24 22.36 -2.95
N VAL A 79 3.25 22.31 -3.82
CA VAL A 79 4.00 21.08 -4.11
C VAL A 79 4.87 20.65 -2.95
N ASP A 80 5.55 21.60 -2.27
CA ASP A 80 6.56 21.35 -1.25
C ASP A 80 6.02 21.02 0.15
N MET A 81 4.72 20.85 0.31
CA MET A 81 4.13 20.55 1.62
C MET A 81 4.38 19.09 2.02
N ARG A 82 5.31 18.86 2.92
CA ARG A 82 5.50 17.56 3.60
C ARG A 82 4.31 17.21 4.49
N LYS A 83 4.02 15.92 4.64
CA LYS A 83 2.96 15.41 5.54
C LYS A 83 3.12 15.91 6.99
N ASP A 84 4.35 16.19 7.40
CA ASP A 84 4.72 16.36 8.81
C ASP A 84 4.89 17.80 9.27
N ALA A 85 5.20 18.76 8.38
CA ALA A 85 5.81 20.02 8.83
C ALA A 85 4.82 21.12 9.28
N SER A 86 3.58 21.13 8.86
CA SER A 86 2.69 22.26 9.18
C SER A 86 1.20 21.95 9.19
N GLY A 87 0.78 20.72 8.92
CA GLY A 87 -0.63 20.32 8.93
C GLY A 87 -1.52 21.22 8.06
N VAL A 88 -2.82 21.12 8.27
CA VAL A 88 -3.85 21.94 7.60
C VAL A 88 -3.65 23.47 7.79
N ARG A 89 -3.00 23.88 8.90
CA ARG A 89 -2.73 25.32 9.14
C ARG A 89 -1.86 25.97 8.06
N ALA A 90 -0.97 25.23 7.42
CA ALA A 90 -0.16 25.79 6.34
C ALA A 90 -0.95 26.05 5.05
N LEU A 91 -2.03 25.31 4.82
CA LEU A 91 -2.97 25.56 3.71
C LEU A 91 -3.82 26.81 3.95
N LEU A 92 -4.09 27.16 5.21
CA LEU A 92 -4.94 28.29 5.58
C LEU A 92 -4.22 29.64 5.58
N LYS A 93 -2.93 29.72 5.26
CA LYS A 93 -2.25 31.00 5.05
C LYS A 93 -2.87 31.74 3.85
N PRO A 94 -3.23 33.05 3.95
CA PRO A 94 -3.99 33.78 2.92
C PRO A 94 -3.40 33.68 1.51
N ASN A 95 -2.06 33.75 1.40
CA ASN A 95 -1.36 33.64 0.13
C ASN A 95 -1.40 32.22 -0.51
N ARG A 96 -1.61 31.18 0.29
CA ARG A 96 -1.75 29.78 -0.17
C ARG A 96 -3.20 29.40 -0.43
N LEU A 97 -4.13 29.95 0.34
CA LEU A 97 -5.56 29.65 0.18
C LEU A 97 -6.07 30.03 -1.21
N GLY A 98 -5.67 31.21 -1.74
CA GLY A 98 -6.00 31.61 -3.11
C GLY A 98 -5.47 30.64 -4.17
N ALA A 99 -4.25 30.14 -4.00
CA ALA A 99 -3.67 29.15 -4.90
C ALA A 99 -4.38 27.78 -4.85
N VAL A 100 -4.81 27.35 -3.65
CA VAL A 100 -5.62 26.13 -3.48
C VAL A 100 -6.98 26.28 -4.17
N LEU A 101 -7.71 27.36 -3.90
CA LEU A 101 -9.02 27.62 -4.48
C LEU A 101 -8.95 27.75 -6.02
N SER A 102 -7.93 28.43 -6.55
CA SER A 102 -7.69 28.51 -7.97
C SER A 102 -7.43 27.13 -8.60
N SER A 103 -6.62 26.28 -7.94
CA SER A 103 -6.35 24.92 -8.42
C SER A 103 -7.61 24.06 -8.39
N ILE A 104 -8.42 24.14 -7.34
CA ILE A 104 -9.72 23.46 -7.25
C ILE A 104 -10.67 23.91 -8.37
N GLY A 105 -10.77 25.21 -8.61
CA GLY A 105 -11.63 25.75 -9.68
C GLY A 105 -11.19 25.32 -11.08
N ARG A 106 -9.87 25.31 -11.36
CA ARG A 106 -9.30 24.81 -12.63
C ARG A 106 -9.58 23.32 -12.81
N LEU A 107 -9.37 22.51 -11.74
CA LEU A 107 -9.63 21.08 -11.78
C LEU A 107 -11.13 20.79 -11.96
N ALA A 108 -12.01 21.51 -11.27
CA ALA A 108 -13.46 21.36 -11.44
C ALA A 108 -13.91 21.67 -12.87
N ARG A 109 -13.32 22.69 -13.51
CA ARG A 109 -13.60 23.00 -14.93
C ARG A 109 -13.15 21.85 -15.85
N LEU A 110 -11.96 21.31 -15.63
CA LEU A 110 -11.44 20.15 -16.38
C LEU A 110 -12.35 18.93 -16.22
N LEU A 111 -12.79 18.63 -14.99
CA LEU A 111 -13.72 17.54 -14.71
C LEU A 111 -15.04 17.67 -15.48
N ARG A 112 -15.63 18.87 -15.52
CA ARG A 112 -16.88 19.12 -16.28
C ARG A 112 -16.71 18.94 -17.77
N THR A 113 -15.56 19.37 -18.35
CA THR A 113 -15.31 19.26 -19.79
C THR A 113 -15.06 17.83 -20.24
N LYS A 114 -14.40 17.02 -19.40
CA LYS A 114 -13.99 15.64 -19.72
C LYS A 114 -15.08 14.58 -19.47
N ARG A 115 -16.15 14.90 -18.75
CA ARG A 115 -17.32 14.04 -18.49
C ARG A 115 -16.94 12.68 -17.90
N PHE A 116 -16.26 12.67 -16.75
CA PHE A 116 -16.03 11.45 -15.98
C PHE A 116 -17.28 11.07 -15.18
N ASP A 117 -17.52 9.77 -15.01
CA ASP A 117 -18.63 9.25 -14.22
C ASP A 117 -18.30 9.20 -12.73
N VAL A 118 -17.03 8.97 -12.39
CA VAL A 118 -16.53 8.87 -11.01
C VAL A 118 -15.15 9.53 -10.90
N VAL A 119 -14.92 10.23 -9.81
CA VAL A 119 -13.59 10.64 -9.35
C VAL A 119 -13.16 9.74 -8.21
N HIS A 120 -11.99 9.12 -8.31
CA HIS A 120 -11.40 8.23 -7.32
C HIS A 120 -10.04 8.76 -6.88
N THR A 121 -9.95 9.31 -5.70
CA THR A 121 -8.69 9.86 -5.15
C THR A 121 -7.89 8.79 -4.44
N ASN A 122 -6.55 8.85 -4.51
CA ASN A 122 -5.66 7.79 -4.05
C ASN A 122 -4.69 8.22 -2.93
N SER A 123 -4.79 9.46 -2.47
CA SER A 123 -3.89 10.01 -1.43
C SER A 123 -4.53 11.20 -0.74
N LEU A 124 -4.13 11.50 0.51
CA LEU A 124 -4.74 12.56 1.34
C LEU A 124 -4.75 13.96 0.68
N LYS A 125 -3.70 14.33 -0.08
CA LYS A 125 -3.70 15.60 -0.81
C LYS A 125 -4.68 15.57 -2.00
N ALA A 126 -4.78 14.44 -2.68
CA ALA A 126 -5.76 14.24 -3.75
C ALA A 126 -7.19 14.23 -3.20
N ASP A 127 -7.41 13.65 -2.01
CA ASP A 127 -8.69 13.64 -1.32
C ASP A 127 -9.23 15.04 -1.08
N LEU A 128 -8.34 15.98 -0.71
CA LEU A 128 -8.73 17.38 -0.47
C LEU A 128 -8.95 18.13 -1.80
N ILE A 129 -7.93 18.23 -2.64
CA ILE A 129 -7.98 19.06 -3.85
C ILE A 129 -8.95 18.47 -4.88
N GLY A 130 -8.80 17.17 -5.17
CA GLY A 130 -9.66 16.41 -6.08
C GLY A 130 -11.07 16.29 -5.55
N GLY A 131 -11.24 16.09 -4.23
CA GLY A 131 -12.53 15.98 -3.59
C GLY A 131 -13.38 17.24 -3.69
N PHE A 132 -12.85 18.39 -3.36
CA PHE A 132 -13.58 19.66 -3.54
C PHE A 132 -13.85 19.95 -5.02
N ALA A 133 -12.93 19.64 -5.92
CA ALA A 133 -13.14 19.81 -7.37
C ALA A 133 -14.26 18.90 -7.89
N ALA A 134 -14.32 17.63 -7.46
CA ALA A 134 -15.36 16.69 -7.82
C ALA A 134 -16.75 17.17 -7.32
N ARG A 135 -16.83 17.65 -6.08
CA ARG A 135 -18.08 18.24 -5.55
C ARG A 135 -18.56 19.44 -6.35
N LEU A 136 -17.65 20.36 -6.70
CA LEU A 136 -17.97 21.51 -7.56
C LEU A 136 -18.38 21.08 -8.97
N ALA A 137 -17.85 19.98 -9.48
CA ALA A 137 -18.22 19.41 -10.77
C ALA A 137 -19.48 18.54 -10.74
N HIS A 138 -20.04 18.28 -9.57
CA HIS A 138 -21.19 17.38 -9.33
C HIS A 138 -20.94 15.94 -9.81
N ILE A 139 -19.69 15.45 -9.66
CA ILE A 139 -19.30 14.08 -10.01
C ILE A 139 -19.18 13.27 -8.71
N PRO A 140 -19.72 12.03 -8.66
CA PRO A 140 -19.52 11.11 -7.54
C PRO A 140 -18.04 10.95 -7.17
N LEU A 141 -17.75 11.06 -5.87
CA LEU A 141 -16.40 11.05 -5.33
C LEU A 141 -16.16 9.82 -4.46
N ILE A 142 -15.12 9.08 -4.76
CA ILE A 142 -14.58 8.02 -3.92
C ILE A 142 -13.26 8.50 -3.30
N TRP A 143 -13.14 8.44 -1.99
CA TRP A 143 -11.87 8.50 -1.28
C TRP A 143 -11.31 7.10 -1.10
N HIS A 144 -10.08 6.85 -1.56
CA HIS A 144 -9.37 5.62 -1.27
C HIS A 144 -8.30 5.86 -0.21
N ILE A 145 -8.65 5.59 1.03
CA ILE A 145 -7.79 5.83 2.19
C ILE A 145 -6.75 4.71 2.28
N ARG A 146 -5.49 5.09 2.17
CA ARG A 146 -4.33 4.19 2.23
C ARG A 146 -3.38 4.50 3.39
N ASP A 147 -3.62 5.60 4.09
CA ASP A 147 -2.88 6.02 5.28
C ASP A 147 -3.73 5.84 6.54
N ARG A 148 -3.10 5.57 7.66
CA ARG A 148 -3.78 5.60 8.97
C ARG A 148 -4.11 7.04 9.35
N ILE A 149 -5.34 7.29 9.74
CA ILE A 149 -5.80 8.62 10.18
C ILE A 149 -5.80 8.64 11.72
N GLU A 150 -4.58 8.57 12.30
CA GLU A 150 -4.37 8.51 13.74
C GLU A 150 -3.30 9.53 14.21
N PRO A 151 -3.39 10.00 15.48
CA PRO A 151 -2.48 11.03 16.01
C PRO A 151 -1.01 10.59 16.17
N ASP A 152 -0.75 9.28 16.16
CA ASP A 152 0.60 8.69 16.16
C ASP A 152 1.25 8.69 14.77
N TYR A 153 0.45 8.95 13.72
CA TYR A 153 0.87 8.98 12.32
C TYR A 153 0.74 10.36 11.67
N LEU A 154 -0.26 11.14 12.07
CA LEU A 154 -0.55 12.47 11.52
C LEU A 154 -0.78 13.50 12.66
N PRO A 155 -0.54 14.80 12.41
CA PRO A 155 -0.85 15.84 13.38
C PRO A 155 -2.34 15.79 13.81
N LYS A 156 -2.61 15.93 15.11
CA LYS A 156 -3.97 15.82 15.70
C LYS A 156 -5.03 16.67 14.98
N ASN A 157 -4.67 17.89 14.58
CA ASN A 157 -5.60 18.78 13.86
C ASN A 157 -5.89 18.28 12.45
N THR A 158 -4.90 17.68 11.76
CA THR A 158 -5.08 17.04 10.46
C THR A 158 -6.01 15.83 10.57
N VAL A 159 -5.83 14.99 11.58
CA VAL A 159 -6.72 13.86 11.86
C VAL A 159 -8.17 14.31 12.05
N ARG A 160 -8.39 15.32 12.91
CA ARG A 160 -9.75 15.86 13.16
C ARG A 160 -10.38 16.41 11.87
N PHE A 161 -9.62 17.14 11.09
CA PHE A 161 -10.10 17.75 9.84
C PHE A 161 -10.45 16.69 8.80
N ILE A 162 -9.59 15.69 8.58
CA ILE A 162 -9.86 14.60 7.65
C ILE A 162 -11.08 13.79 8.08
N ARG A 163 -11.19 13.43 9.37
CA ARG A 163 -12.36 12.72 9.92
C ARG A 163 -13.66 13.51 9.73
N LEU A 164 -13.61 14.83 9.88
CA LEU A 164 -14.78 15.69 9.64
C LEU A 164 -15.20 15.68 8.17
N LEU A 165 -14.25 15.88 7.25
CA LEU A 165 -14.52 15.89 5.81
C LEU A 165 -14.97 14.51 5.30
N ALA A 166 -14.40 13.43 5.80
CA ALA A 166 -14.76 12.07 5.43
C ALA A 166 -16.25 11.75 5.64
N ARG A 167 -16.90 12.43 6.59
CA ARG A 167 -18.34 12.24 6.89
C ARG A 167 -19.24 12.75 5.77
N SER A 168 -18.85 13.83 5.07
CA SER A 168 -19.73 14.55 4.15
C SER A 168 -19.18 14.73 2.73
N LEU A 169 -17.86 14.91 2.57
CA LEU A 169 -17.29 15.25 1.26
C LEU A 169 -17.34 14.11 0.26
N PRO A 170 -16.80 12.88 0.51
CA PRO A 170 -16.89 11.78 -0.43
C PRO A 170 -18.30 11.18 -0.50
N THR A 171 -18.72 10.73 -1.67
CA THR A 171 -19.93 9.92 -1.87
C THR A 171 -19.75 8.53 -1.25
N PHE A 172 -18.57 7.97 -1.42
CA PHE A 172 -18.18 6.65 -0.98
C PHE A 172 -16.74 6.65 -0.45
N ILE A 173 -16.44 5.81 0.53
CA ILE A 173 -15.08 5.65 1.04
C ILE A 173 -14.63 4.20 0.83
N VAL A 174 -13.48 4.04 0.24
CA VAL A 174 -12.73 2.79 0.18
C VAL A 174 -11.52 2.91 1.10
N ALA A 175 -11.19 1.86 1.82
CA ALA A 175 -9.91 1.75 2.54
C ALA A 175 -9.17 0.50 2.08
N ASN A 176 -7.84 0.52 2.21
CA ASN A 176 -7.00 -0.63 1.85
C ASN A 176 -7.00 -1.75 2.91
N SER A 177 -7.65 -1.54 4.06
CA SER A 177 -7.89 -2.53 5.12
C SER A 177 -9.02 -2.09 6.05
N CYS A 178 -9.60 -3.03 6.81
CA CYS A 178 -10.54 -2.71 7.88
C CYS A 178 -9.86 -1.88 8.97
N ALA A 179 -8.61 -2.18 9.31
CA ALA A 179 -7.83 -1.43 10.28
C ALA A 179 -7.67 0.03 9.85
N THR A 180 -7.40 0.31 8.58
CA THR A 180 -7.35 1.67 8.04
C THR A 180 -8.72 2.34 8.09
N LEU A 181 -9.79 1.64 7.68
CA LEU A 181 -11.15 2.19 7.68
C LEU A 181 -11.59 2.60 9.09
N GLN A 182 -11.30 1.79 10.10
CA GLN A 182 -11.64 2.07 11.49
C GLN A 182 -11.04 3.37 12.01
N THR A 183 -9.85 3.77 11.52
CA THR A 183 -9.19 5.02 11.93
C THR A 183 -9.97 6.29 11.55
N LEU A 184 -10.93 6.21 10.64
CA LEU A 184 -11.76 7.35 10.23
C LEU A 184 -12.90 7.67 11.20
N HIS A 185 -13.27 6.76 12.08
CA HIS A 185 -14.39 6.92 13.02
C HIS A 185 -15.67 7.40 12.35
N LEU A 186 -16.09 6.71 11.29
CA LEU A 186 -17.25 7.09 10.47
C LEU A 186 -18.59 6.71 11.13
N PRO A 187 -19.67 7.42 10.84
CA PRO A 187 -21.02 6.98 11.19
C PRO A 187 -21.40 5.73 10.40
N LYS A 188 -22.22 4.85 11.00
CA LYS A 188 -22.62 3.56 10.39
C LYS A 188 -23.32 3.70 9.03
N GLN A 189 -23.99 4.83 8.79
CA GLN A 189 -24.70 5.10 7.54
C GLN A 189 -23.80 5.53 6.39
N LYS A 190 -22.53 5.86 6.66
CA LYS A 190 -21.60 6.26 5.59
C LYS A 190 -21.28 5.07 4.68
N PRO A 191 -21.51 5.18 3.36
CA PRO A 191 -21.16 4.12 2.43
C PRO A 191 -19.64 3.89 2.41
N THR A 192 -19.24 2.67 2.74
CA THR A 192 -17.82 2.29 2.80
C THR A 192 -17.61 0.88 2.29
N ASP A 193 -16.39 0.58 1.87
CA ASP A 193 -15.92 -0.77 1.58
C ASP A 193 -14.41 -0.89 1.81
N VAL A 194 -13.89 -2.12 1.82
CA VAL A 194 -12.46 -2.42 1.90
C VAL A 194 -12.04 -3.06 0.59
N ILE A 195 -11.01 -2.48 -0.05
CA ILE A 195 -10.34 -3.05 -1.21
C ILE A 195 -8.87 -3.22 -0.88
N TYR A 196 -8.46 -4.44 -0.55
CA TYR A 196 -7.05 -4.76 -0.31
C TYR A 196 -6.23 -4.51 -1.57
N SER A 197 -5.00 -4.00 -1.41
CA SER A 197 -4.08 -3.85 -2.54
C SER A 197 -3.68 -5.23 -3.06
N GLY A 198 -4.00 -5.51 -4.31
CA GLY A 198 -3.77 -6.81 -4.92
C GLY A 198 -2.31 -7.05 -5.30
N ILE A 199 -1.96 -8.34 -5.33
CA ILE A 199 -0.71 -8.86 -5.91
C ILE A 199 -0.97 -9.27 -7.35
N PRO A 200 -0.05 -9.02 -8.31
CA PRO A 200 -0.20 -9.46 -9.68
C PRO A 200 -0.49 -10.95 -9.78
N ASP A 201 -1.45 -11.34 -10.60
CA ASP A 201 -1.91 -12.73 -10.71
C ASP A 201 -0.77 -13.67 -11.14
N ASP A 202 0.18 -13.20 -11.95
CA ASP A 202 1.35 -13.98 -12.38
C ASP A 202 2.36 -14.27 -11.25
N TRP A 203 2.22 -13.65 -10.06
CA TRP A 203 3.07 -14.00 -8.90
C TRP A 203 2.57 -15.23 -8.15
N VAL A 204 1.28 -15.53 -8.27
CA VAL A 204 0.63 -16.63 -7.54
C VAL A 204 0.24 -17.82 -8.40
N LEU A 205 0.34 -17.73 -9.74
CA LEU A 205 -0.03 -18.81 -10.66
C LEU A 205 0.98 -19.98 -10.62
N PRO A 206 0.52 -21.25 -10.74
CA PRO A 206 1.41 -22.41 -10.91
C PRO A 206 1.99 -22.47 -12.33
N PRO A 207 3.12 -23.19 -12.58
CA PRO A 207 3.83 -24.01 -11.61
C PRO A 207 5.17 -23.40 -11.22
N TYR A 208 5.26 -22.90 -10.01
CA TYR A 208 6.57 -22.72 -9.42
C TYR A 208 6.71 -23.76 -8.31
N PRO A 209 7.53 -24.83 -8.50
CA PRO A 209 8.04 -25.48 -7.31
C PRO A 209 8.71 -24.36 -6.53
N LEU A 210 8.23 -24.11 -5.32
CA LEU A 210 8.92 -23.20 -4.41
C LEU A 210 10.34 -23.77 -4.28
N PRO A 211 11.39 -22.98 -4.57
CA PRO A 211 12.73 -23.46 -4.34
C PRO A 211 12.80 -23.90 -2.86
N PRO A 212 13.36 -25.08 -2.57
CA PRO A 212 13.52 -25.51 -1.20
C PRO A 212 14.30 -24.43 -0.44
N LEU A 213 14.00 -24.28 0.85
CA LEU A 213 14.87 -23.47 1.71
C LEU A 213 16.30 -23.94 1.53
N ARG A 214 17.20 -23.00 1.33
CA ARG A 214 18.65 -23.28 1.27
C ARG A 214 19.06 -24.02 2.54
N GLU A 215 20.18 -24.70 2.48
CA GLU A 215 20.78 -25.31 3.66
C GLU A 215 20.79 -24.28 4.81
N LYS A 216 20.44 -24.73 6.01
CA LYS A 216 20.24 -23.87 7.22
C LYS A 216 21.38 -22.90 7.47
N SER A 217 22.61 -23.28 7.09
CA SER A 217 23.81 -22.47 7.25
C SER A 217 23.93 -21.29 6.28
N CYS A 218 23.16 -21.28 5.17
CA CYS A 218 23.27 -20.27 4.10
C CYS A 218 21.97 -19.53 3.81
N ALA A 219 20.99 -19.58 4.74
CA ALA A 219 19.70 -18.95 4.54
C ALA A 219 19.81 -17.41 4.39
N ARG A 220 18.98 -16.86 3.50
CA ARG A 220 18.88 -15.43 3.23
C ARG A 220 17.58 -14.88 3.81
N ILE A 221 17.69 -13.95 4.75
CA ILE A 221 16.58 -13.35 5.46
C ILE A 221 16.52 -11.85 5.11
N GLY A 222 15.40 -11.39 4.56
CA GLY A 222 15.28 -10.02 4.09
C GLY A 222 14.18 -9.23 4.80
N LEU A 223 14.48 -7.97 5.13
CA LEU A 223 13.49 -6.96 5.48
C LEU A 223 13.38 -5.97 4.33
N MET A 224 12.20 -5.88 3.71
CA MET A 224 11.96 -4.97 2.60
C MET A 224 11.04 -3.81 3.01
N GLY A 225 11.44 -2.60 2.65
CA GLY A 225 10.65 -1.39 2.84
C GLY A 225 11.52 -0.14 2.97
N ARG A 226 10.87 1.02 2.96
CA ARG A 226 11.56 2.29 3.18
C ARG A 226 12.36 2.23 4.49
N ILE A 227 13.59 2.73 4.46
CA ILE A 227 14.36 2.90 5.69
C ILE A 227 13.75 4.07 6.46
N ALA A 228 13.04 3.75 7.55
CA ALA A 228 12.39 4.71 8.44
C ALA A 228 12.23 4.06 9.82
N ARG A 229 12.36 4.84 10.89
CA ARG A 229 12.36 4.30 12.27
C ARG A 229 11.16 3.42 12.58
N TRP A 230 9.98 3.81 12.12
CA TRP A 230 8.76 3.06 12.37
C TRP A 230 8.69 1.71 11.62
N LYS A 231 9.54 1.49 10.60
CA LYS A 231 9.69 0.21 9.89
C LYS A 231 10.52 -0.83 10.65
N GLY A 232 11.18 -0.43 11.75
CA GLY A 232 11.81 -1.35 12.70
C GLY A 232 13.08 -2.04 12.22
N GLN A 233 13.86 -1.45 11.28
CA GLN A 233 15.14 -2.01 10.85
C GLN A 233 16.09 -2.26 12.06
N HIS A 234 16.06 -1.40 13.06
CA HIS A 234 16.85 -1.58 14.31
C HIS A 234 16.40 -2.82 15.11
N ILE A 235 15.10 -3.16 15.11
CA ILE A 235 14.58 -4.39 15.72
C ILE A 235 15.06 -5.61 14.94
N PHE A 236 15.05 -5.51 13.60
CA PHE A 236 15.57 -6.57 12.73
C PHE A 236 17.07 -6.81 12.94
N LEU A 237 17.89 -5.76 13.10
CA LEU A 237 19.32 -5.87 13.43
C LEU A 237 19.53 -6.55 14.81
N ALA A 238 18.73 -6.20 15.80
CA ALA A 238 18.80 -6.83 17.11
C ALA A 238 18.38 -8.31 17.07
N ALA A 239 17.41 -8.68 16.24
CA ALA A 239 17.03 -10.06 16.01
C ALA A 239 18.14 -10.83 15.24
N ALA A 240 18.73 -10.21 14.21
CA ALA A 240 19.81 -10.79 13.43
C ALA A 240 21.03 -11.17 14.29
N GLU A 241 21.41 -10.30 15.23
CA GLU A 241 22.50 -10.57 16.19
C GLU A 241 22.24 -11.86 16.99
N LYS A 242 21.01 -12.07 17.46
CA LYS A 242 20.62 -13.29 18.19
C LYS A 242 20.60 -14.53 17.32
N VAL A 243 20.04 -14.42 16.12
CA VAL A 243 19.98 -15.53 15.16
C VAL A 243 21.39 -15.99 14.78
N GLN A 244 22.34 -15.06 14.59
CA GLN A 244 23.73 -15.40 14.26
C GLN A 244 24.45 -16.26 15.29
N GLN A 245 24.09 -16.16 16.58
CA GLN A 245 24.67 -17.00 17.63
C GLN A 245 24.44 -18.48 17.38
N SER A 246 23.27 -18.87 16.83
CA SER A 246 22.92 -20.24 16.53
C SER A 246 23.08 -20.62 15.06
N TYR A 247 23.02 -19.63 14.16
CA TYR A 247 23.10 -19.77 12.70
C TYR A 247 24.12 -18.80 12.09
N PRO A 248 25.44 -18.95 12.32
CA PRO A 248 26.47 -17.95 12.03
C PRO A 248 26.67 -17.67 10.52
N GLN A 249 26.19 -18.56 9.63
CA GLN A 249 26.32 -18.36 8.18
C GLN A 249 25.11 -17.67 7.53
N THR A 250 24.04 -17.40 8.31
CA THR A 250 22.84 -16.73 7.81
C THR A 250 23.17 -15.32 7.31
N GLN A 251 22.63 -14.97 6.15
CA GLN A 251 22.75 -13.64 5.55
C GLN A 251 21.47 -12.84 5.78
N PHE A 252 21.61 -11.57 6.14
CA PHE A 252 20.50 -10.65 6.35
C PHE A 252 20.56 -9.51 5.34
N GLU A 253 19.42 -9.12 4.80
CA GLU A 253 19.32 -8.06 3.81
C GLU A 253 18.31 -7.00 4.25
N ILE A 254 18.74 -5.73 4.26
CA ILE A 254 17.84 -4.59 4.40
C ILE A 254 17.68 -3.96 3.03
N ILE A 255 16.47 -4.07 2.48
CA ILE A 255 16.14 -3.73 1.10
C ILE A 255 15.24 -2.49 1.09
N GLY A 256 15.74 -1.40 0.52
CA GLY A 256 15.07 -0.11 0.45
C GLY A 256 16.02 1.05 0.71
N SER A 257 15.50 2.27 0.61
CA SER A 257 16.27 3.50 0.77
C SER A 257 15.67 4.41 1.82
N ALA A 258 16.51 5.25 2.41
CA ALA A 258 16.10 6.37 3.24
C ALA A 258 15.50 7.47 2.34
N LEU A 259 14.25 7.85 2.58
CA LEU A 259 13.54 8.89 1.85
C LEU A 259 12.93 9.90 2.83
N PHE A 260 12.53 11.04 2.32
CA PHE A 260 11.78 12.04 3.09
C PHE A 260 12.46 12.53 4.38
N GLY A 261 13.81 12.54 4.41
CA GLY A 261 14.58 13.04 5.55
C GLY A 261 14.97 11.96 6.57
N ASP A 262 14.80 10.69 6.26
CA ASP A 262 15.18 9.55 7.12
C ASP A 262 16.70 9.22 7.04
N GLN A 263 17.52 10.02 6.35
CA GLN A 263 18.97 9.81 6.23
C GLN A 263 19.69 9.69 7.59
N PRO A 264 19.39 10.52 8.61
CA PRO A 264 20.01 10.37 9.93
C PRO A 264 19.72 9.01 10.58
N TYR A 265 18.52 8.45 10.36
CA TYR A 265 18.20 7.12 10.87
C TYR A 265 18.98 6.02 10.12
N PHE A 266 19.23 6.19 8.83
CA PHE A 266 20.08 5.26 8.08
C PHE A 266 21.52 5.25 8.61
N GLU A 267 22.10 6.42 8.92
CA GLU A 267 23.42 6.56 9.51
C GLU A 267 23.48 5.91 10.91
N GLU A 268 22.43 6.07 11.70
CA GLU A 268 22.30 5.38 13.00
C GLU A 268 22.32 3.85 12.82
N LEU A 269 21.57 3.30 11.84
CA LEU A 269 21.57 1.86 11.55
C LEU A 269 22.95 1.35 11.13
N GLN A 270 23.70 2.12 10.34
CA GLN A 270 25.08 1.76 9.99
C GLN A 270 26.00 1.73 11.22
N GLY A 271 25.83 2.67 12.14
CA GLY A 271 26.52 2.68 13.43
C GLY A 271 26.14 1.50 14.32
N GLU A 272 24.85 1.09 14.33
CA GLU A 272 24.40 -0.10 15.05
C GLU A 272 24.99 -1.38 14.45
N LEU A 273 25.05 -1.49 13.14
CA LEU A 273 25.64 -2.60 12.43
C LEU A 273 27.11 -2.83 12.87
N ALA A 274 27.89 -1.76 12.92
CA ALA A 274 29.27 -1.80 13.36
C ALA A 274 29.40 -2.22 14.84
N ARG A 275 28.60 -1.64 15.72
CA ARG A 275 28.63 -1.97 17.17
C ARG A 275 28.25 -3.43 17.46
N ARG A 276 27.39 -4.03 16.65
CA ARG A 276 26.94 -5.42 16.80
C ARG A 276 27.84 -6.44 16.09
N ASN A 277 28.91 -5.99 15.42
CA ASN A 277 29.80 -6.85 14.59
C ASN A 277 29.04 -7.66 13.53
N LEU A 278 28.01 -7.08 12.91
CA LEU A 278 27.17 -7.73 11.92
C LEU A 278 27.57 -7.41 10.47
N GLY A 279 28.64 -6.61 10.25
CA GLY A 279 28.97 -6.03 8.96
C GLY A 279 29.22 -7.00 7.81
N GLU A 280 29.66 -8.24 8.10
CA GLU A 280 29.83 -9.28 7.09
C GLU A 280 28.53 -10.06 6.79
N ARG A 281 27.52 -9.94 7.64
CA ARG A 281 26.28 -10.75 7.59
C ARG A 281 25.04 -9.97 7.25
N VAL A 282 25.08 -8.64 7.38
CA VAL A 282 23.94 -7.75 7.05
C VAL A 282 24.34 -6.84 5.91
N VAL A 283 23.56 -6.86 4.84
CA VAL A 283 23.79 -6.04 3.64
C VAL A 283 22.64 -5.07 3.43
N PHE A 284 22.95 -3.78 3.23
CA PHE A 284 22.00 -2.79 2.73
C PHE A 284 21.99 -2.84 1.19
N ARG A 285 20.86 -3.28 0.60
CA ARG A 285 20.72 -3.47 -0.86
C ARG A 285 20.29 -2.20 -1.60
N GLY A 286 19.93 -1.15 -0.88
CA GLY A 286 19.33 0.05 -1.49
C GLY A 286 17.95 -0.22 -2.08
N PHE A 287 17.46 0.75 -2.85
CA PHE A 287 16.19 0.61 -3.58
C PHE A 287 16.31 -0.46 -4.67
N GLN A 288 15.32 -1.33 -4.74
CA GLN A 288 15.20 -2.38 -5.75
C GLN A 288 13.90 -2.22 -6.52
N GLU A 289 14.00 -2.13 -7.83
CA GLU A 289 12.83 -1.97 -8.70
C GLU A 289 12.09 -3.30 -8.92
N ASP A 290 12.83 -4.38 -9.15
CA ASP A 290 12.28 -5.73 -9.31
C ASP A 290 12.09 -6.41 -7.93
N THR A 291 11.02 -6.05 -7.26
CA THR A 291 10.68 -6.62 -5.95
C THR A 291 10.37 -8.12 -6.05
N LYS A 292 9.84 -8.60 -7.20
CA LYS A 292 9.57 -10.02 -7.43
C LYS A 292 10.85 -10.84 -7.39
N ALA A 293 11.87 -10.44 -8.14
CA ALA A 293 13.16 -11.13 -8.17
C ALA A 293 13.84 -11.09 -6.79
N VAL A 294 13.84 -9.94 -6.13
CA VAL A 294 14.47 -9.78 -4.82
C VAL A 294 13.82 -10.68 -3.77
N VAL A 295 12.50 -10.63 -3.63
CA VAL A 295 11.76 -11.43 -2.63
C VAL A 295 11.85 -12.93 -2.97
N SER A 296 11.82 -13.30 -4.26
CA SER A 296 12.02 -14.69 -4.68
C SER A 296 13.41 -15.24 -4.30
N GLY A 297 14.40 -14.36 -4.14
CA GLY A 297 15.75 -14.73 -3.72
C GLY A 297 15.90 -14.90 -2.20
N LEU A 298 14.91 -14.56 -1.39
CA LEU A 298 14.92 -14.73 0.06
C LEU A 298 14.41 -16.12 0.45
N ASP A 299 14.83 -16.61 1.59
CA ASP A 299 14.28 -17.79 2.25
C ASP A 299 13.20 -17.40 3.25
N ILE A 300 13.42 -16.31 4.01
CA ILE A 300 12.47 -15.77 4.95
C ILE A 300 12.33 -14.26 4.69
N LEU A 301 11.10 -13.79 4.57
CA LEU A 301 10.80 -12.36 4.56
C LEU A 301 10.39 -11.92 5.96
N VAL A 302 10.97 -10.81 6.42
CA VAL A 302 10.65 -10.20 7.72
C VAL A 302 10.00 -8.85 7.52
N HIS A 303 8.90 -8.64 8.25
CA HIS A 303 8.25 -7.36 8.43
C HIS A 303 8.36 -6.96 9.91
N ALA A 304 8.98 -5.81 10.20
CA ALA A 304 9.39 -5.45 11.55
C ALA A 304 8.77 -4.13 12.07
N SER A 305 7.73 -3.61 11.42
CA SER A 305 7.13 -2.32 11.78
C SER A 305 6.75 -2.24 13.26
N ILE A 306 7.15 -1.15 13.92
CA ILE A 306 6.91 -0.91 15.36
C ILE A 306 5.62 -0.13 15.63
N ILE A 307 4.91 0.26 14.57
CA ILE A 307 3.55 0.80 14.62
C ILE A 307 2.67 0.01 13.65
N PRO A 308 1.34 -0.04 13.88
CA PRO A 308 0.43 -0.73 12.99
C PRO A 308 0.52 -0.17 11.55
N GLU A 309 0.65 -1.04 10.55
CA GLU A 309 0.63 -0.62 9.15
C GLU A 309 -0.77 -0.56 8.55
N PRO A 310 -1.01 0.29 7.55
CA PRO A 310 -2.29 0.31 6.84
C PRO A 310 -2.68 -1.05 6.27
N LEU A 311 -1.72 -1.77 5.63
CA LEU A 311 -1.98 -3.09 5.05
C LEU A 311 -0.84 -4.09 5.28
N GLY A 312 0.41 -3.68 5.10
CA GLY A 312 1.55 -4.61 5.05
C GLY A 312 1.76 -5.20 3.65
N GLN A 313 1.85 -4.34 2.63
CA GLN A 313 2.00 -4.75 1.23
C GLN A 313 3.16 -5.75 1.01
N VAL A 314 4.29 -5.55 1.68
CA VAL A 314 5.46 -6.43 1.59
C VAL A 314 5.18 -7.83 2.15
N VAL A 315 4.31 -7.93 3.14
CA VAL A 315 3.86 -9.23 3.68
C VAL A 315 3.11 -10.00 2.60
N LEU A 316 2.15 -9.36 1.91
CA LEU A 316 1.45 -9.96 0.79
C LEU A 316 2.40 -10.38 -0.35
N GLU A 317 3.42 -9.58 -0.64
CA GLU A 317 4.45 -9.90 -1.65
C GLU A 317 5.26 -11.13 -1.28
N GLY A 318 5.68 -11.26 -0.03
CA GLY A 318 6.35 -12.47 0.47
C GLY A 318 5.46 -13.71 0.42
N MET A 319 4.23 -13.58 0.88
CA MET A 319 3.23 -14.64 0.85
C MET A 319 2.93 -15.11 -0.58
N ALA A 320 2.74 -14.19 -1.51
CA ALA A 320 2.47 -14.48 -2.92
C ALA A 320 3.57 -15.31 -3.58
N LEU A 321 4.81 -15.01 -3.23
CA LEU A 321 5.99 -15.72 -3.75
C LEU A 321 6.33 -16.97 -2.93
N GLY A 322 5.43 -17.37 -2.01
CA GLY A 322 5.58 -18.58 -1.21
C GLY A 322 6.76 -18.54 -0.24
N ARG A 323 7.21 -17.36 0.16
CA ARG A 323 8.26 -17.25 1.17
C ARG A 323 7.68 -17.44 2.55
N ALA A 324 8.47 -18.05 3.44
CA ALA A 324 8.13 -18.03 4.85
C ALA A 324 8.16 -16.57 5.35
N VAL A 325 7.12 -16.13 6.06
CA VAL A 325 7.00 -14.76 6.52
C VAL A 325 6.97 -14.68 8.03
N VAL A 326 7.81 -13.81 8.60
CA VAL A 326 7.72 -13.38 10.01
C VAL A 326 7.29 -11.92 10.01
N ALA A 327 6.17 -11.59 10.64
CA ALA A 327 5.64 -10.23 10.63
C ALA A 327 5.21 -9.77 12.02
N THR A 328 5.35 -8.46 12.28
CA THR A 328 4.85 -7.84 13.50
C THR A 328 3.32 -7.72 13.47
N ALA A 329 2.67 -8.10 14.57
CA ALA A 329 1.22 -8.15 14.70
C ALA A 329 0.63 -6.74 14.89
N GLY A 330 0.09 -6.14 13.82
CA GLY A 330 -0.55 -4.83 13.92
C GLY A 330 -1.15 -4.34 12.61
N GLY A 331 -2.26 -3.60 12.71
CA GLY A 331 -2.95 -3.00 11.56
C GLY A 331 -3.46 -4.04 10.56
N GLY A 332 -3.34 -3.72 9.27
CA GLY A 332 -3.79 -4.58 8.18
C GLY A 332 -3.04 -5.91 8.07
N VAL A 333 -1.85 -6.06 8.68
CA VAL A 333 -1.12 -7.35 8.71
C VAL A 333 -1.96 -8.45 9.34
N LEU A 334 -2.77 -8.12 10.37
CA LEU A 334 -3.69 -9.06 11.03
C LEU A 334 -4.87 -9.50 10.14
N GLU A 335 -5.11 -8.80 9.05
CA GLU A 335 -6.18 -9.12 8.09
C GLU A 335 -5.66 -10.00 6.94
N VAL A 336 -4.37 -9.89 6.62
CA VAL A 336 -3.79 -10.61 5.48
C VAL A 336 -3.08 -11.88 5.88
N MET A 337 -2.66 -12.03 7.14
CA MET A 337 -2.01 -13.24 7.65
C MET A 337 -2.92 -14.05 8.55
N VAL A 338 -2.92 -15.37 8.36
CA VAL A 338 -3.52 -16.34 9.28
C VAL A 338 -2.41 -16.88 10.18
N PRO A 339 -2.41 -16.57 11.50
CA PRO A 339 -1.33 -16.93 12.42
C PRO A 339 -1.01 -18.43 12.40
N ASN A 340 0.27 -18.80 12.37
CA ASN A 340 0.79 -20.16 12.34
C ASN A 340 0.35 -21.02 11.14
N GLN A 341 -0.36 -20.43 10.15
CA GLN A 341 -0.73 -21.10 8.91
C GLN A 341 -0.02 -20.45 7.71
N THR A 342 -0.14 -19.15 7.54
CA THR A 342 0.46 -18.43 6.42
C THR A 342 1.74 -17.67 6.81
N GLY A 343 2.20 -17.82 8.04
CA GLY A 343 3.41 -17.22 8.58
C GLY A 343 3.35 -17.09 10.09
N LEU A 344 4.39 -16.48 10.67
CA LEU A 344 4.53 -16.26 12.10
C LEU A 344 4.31 -14.78 12.44
N LEU A 345 3.42 -14.52 13.40
CA LEU A 345 3.20 -13.18 13.95
C LEU A 345 3.94 -13.02 15.28
N VAL A 346 4.62 -11.89 15.44
CA VAL A 346 5.37 -11.52 16.64
C VAL A 346 4.93 -10.15 17.17
N PRO A 347 5.09 -9.84 18.45
CA PRO A 347 4.79 -8.52 18.99
C PRO A 347 5.62 -7.43 18.31
N MET A 348 5.03 -6.24 18.10
CA MET A 348 5.76 -5.08 17.58
C MET A 348 6.86 -4.65 18.55
N GLY A 349 8.06 -4.38 18.01
CA GLY A 349 9.22 -3.94 18.79
C GLY A 349 9.94 -5.06 19.58
N ASP A 350 9.49 -6.30 19.49
CA ASP A 350 10.12 -7.44 20.20
C ASP A 350 11.13 -8.16 19.29
N ALA A 351 12.39 -7.81 19.45
CA ALA A 351 13.50 -8.46 18.74
C ALA A 351 13.73 -9.92 19.19
N ASN A 352 13.36 -10.28 20.43
CA ASN A 352 13.52 -11.64 20.92
C ASN A 352 12.51 -12.57 20.24
N ALA A 353 11.23 -12.22 20.30
CA ALA A 353 10.19 -12.97 19.62
C ALA A 353 10.43 -13.07 18.10
N MET A 354 10.98 -12.01 17.48
CA MET A 354 11.35 -12.03 16.07
C MET A 354 12.49 -13.02 15.80
N ALA A 355 13.54 -13.02 16.61
CA ALA A 355 14.65 -13.96 16.49
C ALA A 355 14.18 -15.40 16.69
N GLU A 356 13.35 -15.69 17.70
CA GLU A 356 12.80 -17.00 17.95
C GLU A 356 11.94 -17.50 16.79
N ALA A 357 11.10 -16.65 16.22
CA ALA A 357 10.29 -16.99 15.04
C ALA A 357 11.16 -17.31 13.82
N ILE A 358 12.21 -16.53 13.57
CA ILE A 358 13.18 -16.79 12.50
C ILE A 358 13.89 -18.14 12.75
N MET A 359 14.43 -18.37 13.95
CA MET A 359 15.12 -19.62 14.31
C MET A 359 14.19 -20.84 14.21
N ARG A 360 12.91 -20.70 14.56
CA ARG A 360 11.90 -21.76 14.37
C ARG A 360 11.77 -22.17 12.91
N LEU A 361 11.71 -21.21 12.00
CA LEU A 361 11.64 -21.48 10.55
C LEU A 361 12.96 -22.07 10.01
N LEU A 362 14.10 -21.61 10.51
CA LEU A 362 15.42 -22.16 10.14
C LEU A 362 15.60 -23.60 10.67
N SER A 363 15.08 -23.91 11.86
CA SER A 363 15.19 -25.26 12.46
C SER A 363 14.27 -26.28 11.78
N ASP A 364 13.18 -25.85 11.15
CA ASP A 364 12.21 -26.71 10.47
C ASP A 364 11.89 -26.19 9.06
N PRO A 365 12.71 -26.53 8.07
CA PRO A 365 12.48 -26.16 6.66
C PRO A 365 11.15 -26.65 6.10
N SER A 366 10.64 -27.79 6.59
CA SER A 366 9.35 -28.34 6.14
C SER A 366 8.20 -27.46 6.60
N LEU A 367 8.24 -26.97 7.84
CA LEU A 367 7.27 -26.00 8.35
C LEU A 367 7.30 -24.69 7.54
N ALA A 368 8.50 -24.18 7.26
CA ALA A 368 8.65 -22.94 6.49
C ALA A 368 8.12 -23.10 5.07
N GLN A 369 8.39 -24.22 4.40
CA GLN A 369 7.84 -24.53 3.08
C GLN A 369 6.31 -24.64 3.12
N ALA A 370 5.77 -25.40 4.05
CA ALA A 370 4.33 -25.59 4.20
C ALA A 370 3.59 -24.25 4.44
N MET A 371 4.16 -23.39 5.31
CA MET A 371 3.62 -22.04 5.54
C MET A 371 3.66 -21.18 4.27
N GLY A 372 4.76 -21.20 3.52
CA GLY A 372 4.89 -20.46 2.25
C GLY A 372 3.87 -20.91 1.21
N GLU A 373 3.63 -22.22 1.08
CA GLU A 373 2.63 -22.77 0.15
C GLU A 373 1.19 -22.39 0.56
N GLN A 374 0.88 -22.44 1.84
CA GLN A 374 -0.42 -21.99 2.36
C GLN A 374 -0.60 -20.49 2.17
N ALA A 375 0.45 -19.69 2.44
CA ALA A 375 0.44 -18.25 2.24
C ALA A 375 0.16 -17.89 0.79
N ARG A 376 0.82 -18.54 -0.17
CA ARG A 376 0.60 -18.32 -1.61
C ARG A 376 -0.84 -18.64 -2.01
N ARG A 377 -1.39 -19.78 -1.58
CA ARG A 377 -2.79 -20.13 -1.84
C ARG A 377 -3.74 -19.10 -1.28
N HIS A 378 -3.51 -18.66 -0.05
CA HIS A 378 -4.33 -17.64 0.58
C HIS A 378 -4.32 -16.31 -0.17
N VAL A 379 -3.17 -15.86 -0.69
CA VAL A 379 -3.07 -14.68 -1.55
C VAL A 379 -3.81 -14.89 -2.88
N GLN A 380 -3.66 -16.07 -3.50
CA GLN A 380 -4.34 -16.41 -4.75
C GLN A 380 -5.86 -16.34 -4.62
N GLU A 381 -6.40 -16.77 -3.50
CA GLU A 381 -7.85 -16.81 -3.25
C GLU A 381 -8.43 -15.43 -2.88
N HIS A 382 -7.63 -14.55 -2.23
CA HIS A 382 -8.20 -13.37 -1.59
C HIS A 382 -7.58 -12.03 -1.97
N PHE A 383 -6.33 -12.01 -2.46
CA PHE A 383 -5.54 -10.77 -2.59
C PHE A 383 -4.90 -10.58 -3.96
N THR A 384 -5.55 -11.03 -5.03
CA THR A 384 -5.06 -10.80 -6.39
C THR A 384 -5.49 -9.43 -6.93
N VAL A 385 -4.76 -8.96 -7.94
CA VAL A 385 -5.10 -7.72 -8.64
C VAL A 385 -6.43 -7.84 -9.37
N SER A 386 -6.75 -9.02 -9.92
CA SER A 386 -8.05 -9.31 -10.53
C SER A 386 -9.20 -9.17 -9.54
N ALA A 387 -9.08 -9.73 -8.33
CA ALA A 387 -10.07 -9.58 -7.26
C ALA A 387 -10.24 -8.10 -6.82
N MET A 388 -9.13 -7.36 -6.73
CA MET A 388 -9.14 -5.93 -6.42
C MET A 388 -9.90 -5.14 -7.49
N ALA A 389 -9.67 -5.40 -8.78
CA ALA A 389 -10.32 -4.73 -9.91
C ALA A 389 -11.82 -5.05 -9.98
N GLU A 390 -12.22 -6.30 -9.76
CA GLU A 390 -13.62 -6.70 -9.73
C GLU A 390 -14.38 -5.99 -8.59
N ARG A 391 -13.79 -5.94 -7.40
CA ARG A 391 -14.42 -5.25 -6.27
C ARG A 391 -14.57 -3.74 -6.52
N ALA A 392 -13.56 -3.10 -7.10
CA ALA A 392 -13.63 -1.69 -7.49
C ALA A 392 -14.72 -1.47 -8.56
N THR A 393 -14.79 -2.32 -9.58
CA THR A 393 -15.80 -2.27 -10.64
C THR A 393 -17.23 -2.36 -10.07
N ALA A 394 -17.47 -3.27 -9.13
CA ALA A 394 -18.78 -3.40 -8.48
C ALA A 394 -19.18 -2.13 -7.71
N ILE A 395 -18.23 -1.45 -7.07
CA ILE A 395 -18.48 -0.17 -6.39
C ILE A 395 -18.84 0.92 -7.41
N TYR A 396 -18.10 1.04 -8.52
CA TYR A 396 -18.42 2.03 -9.56
C TYR A 396 -19.80 1.82 -10.14
N GLN A 397 -20.17 0.58 -10.48
CA GLN A 397 -21.51 0.25 -10.97
C GLN A 397 -22.61 0.65 -9.98
N ARG A 398 -22.41 0.38 -8.68
CA ARG A 398 -23.38 0.77 -7.64
C ARG A 398 -23.53 2.29 -7.52
N ILE A 399 -22.46 3.07 -7.65
CA ILE A 399 -22.48 4.53 -7.50
C ILE A 399 -23.08 5.21 -8.73
N THR A 400 -22.90 4.65 -9.93
CA THR A 400 -23.39 5.24 -11.18
C THR A 400 -24.83 4.85 -11.54
N GLN A 401 -25.40 3.87 -10.84
CA GLN A 401 -26.80 3.44 -11.02
C GLN A 401 -27.76 4.14 -10.03
N THR A 402 -27.23 4.88 -9.07
CA THR A 402 -28.00 5.67 -8.09
C THR A 402 -28.15 7.09 -8.56
#